data_4a9b6744e4e617a078e8a0c97be0a986
#
_entry.id   4a9b6744e4e617a078e8a0c97be0a986
#
_cell.length_a   1.000
_cell.length_b   1.000
_cell.length_c   1.000
_cell.angle_alpha   90.00
_cell.angle_beta   90.00
_cell.angle_gamma   90.00
#
_symmetry.space_group_name_H-M   'P 1'
#
loop_
_entity.id
_entity.type
_entity.pdbx_description
1 polymer ?
#
loop_
_entity_poly.entity_id
_entity_poly.type
_entity_poly.pdbx_seq_one_letter_code
_entity_poly.pdbx_strand_id
1 'polypeptide(L)'
;ITAITRRKKAVVPSYISQVAPSESSMIKRVAYEPLFLKHLRDECNIKGVKKVSLHEPLTGLLRVTVVTCEENMPHTEIWRSLYNAAFFKGDCSKICIAVNEDIDVDNADALLWAISYRSNPVKDIKTVDFRGQGHGPKREHSGEEDSSLLIDATMKSQMPPLALPAKQHMQRAMEIWQELGLPKLNVKSPWHGYSLGAWHEIWDAAGQRAAAGKYLENGRISAKLAVEGLKPETKVDPDGSKASGDEAT
;
A
#
# COMPACT_ATOMS: atom_id res chain seq x y z
N ILE A 1 -1.15 -18.47 -48.24
CA ILE A 1 -2.31 -17.57 -48.46
C ILE A 1 -2.47 -17.42 -49.96
N THR A 2 -3.56 -17.90 -50.53
CA THR A 2 -3.83 -17.87 -51.98
C THR A 2 -4.70 -16.68 -52.40
N ALA A 3 -5.46 -16.10 -51.49
CA ALA A 3 -6.26 -14.90 -51.75
C ALA A 3 -6.59 -14.16 -50.44
N ILE A 4 -6.71 -12.84 -50.50
CA ILE A 4 -7.21 -11.97 -49.45
C ILE A 4 -8.38 -11.16 -50.01
N THR A 5 -9.55 -11.36 -49.45
CA THR A 5 -10.77 -10.58 -49.78
C THR A 5 -11.01 -9.50 -48.74
N ARG A 6 -11.38 -8.31 -49.18
CA ARG A 6 -11.72 -7.19 -48.30
C ARG A 6 -12.84 -6.33 -48.88
N ARG A 7 -13.48 -5.55 -48.06
CA ARG A 7 -14.41 -4.51 -48.51
C ARG A 7 -13.67 -3.44 -49.29
N LYS A 8 -14.31 -2.86 -50.30
CA LYS A 8 -13.74 -1.76 -51.11
C LYS A 8 -13.37 -0.55 -50.24
N LYS A 9 -14.17 -0.27 -49.18
CA LYS A 9 -13.87 0.66 -48.11
C LYS A 9 -13.67 -0.15 -46.83
N ALA A 10 -12.48 -0.59 -46.57
CA ALA A 10 -12.17 -1.36 -45.36
C ALA A 10 -12.15 -0.44 -44.13
N VAL A 11 -12.80 -0.88 -43.06
CA VAL A 11 -12.73 -0.27 -41.74
C VAL A 11 -11.86 -1.18 -40.89
N VAL A 12 -10.74 -0.67 -40.43
CA VAL A 12 -9.85 -1.38 -39.52
C VAL A 12 -10.13 -0.83 -38.12
N PRO A 13 -10.69 -1.61 -37.19
CA PRO A 13 -10.81 -1.17 -35.81
C PRO A 13 -9.41 -1.05 -35.21
N SER A 14 -9.15 0.06 -34.57
CA SER A 14 -7.93 0.24 -33.79
C SER A 14 -8.27 0.76 -32.40
N TYR A 15 -7.49 0.38 -31.43
CA TYR A 15 -7.63 0.83 -30.04
C TYR A 15 -6.27 1.02 -29.42
N ILE A 16 -6.18 1.95 -28.50
CA ILE A 16 -4.98 2.17 -27.70
C ILE A 16 -5.17 1.44 -26.38
N SER A 17 -4.39 0.37 -26.17
CA SER A 17 -4.55 -0.49 -24.98
C SER A 17 -3.47 -0.27 -23.92
N GLN A 18 -2.46 0.52 -24.20
CA GLN A 18 -1.28 0.68 -23.33
C GLN A 18 -1.19 2.02 -22.61
N VAL A 19 -2.19 2.87 -22.77
CA VAL A 19 -2.29 4.13 -22.02
C VAL A 19 -3.37 3.96 -20.96
N ALA A 20 -3.00 4.12 -19.69
CA ALA A 20 -3.93 3.99 -18.59
C ALA A 20 -4.87 5.22 -18.49
N PRO A 21 -6.11 5.01 -18.04
CA PRO A 21 -6.75 3.72 -17.79
C PRO A 21 -7.26 3.10 -19.09
N SER A 22 -6.96 1.82 -19.35
CA SER A 22 -7.52 1.08 -20.47
C SER A 22 -8.50 0.01 -19.97
N GLU A 23 -9.56 -0.26 -20.73
CA GLU A 23 -10.55 -1.29 -20.38
C GLU A 23 -9.90 -2.67 -20.23
N SER A 24 -8.98 -3.01 -21.12
CA SER A 24 -8.29 -4.31 -21.09
C SER A 24 -7.48 -4.50 -19.83
N SER A 25 -6.83 -3.45 -19.32
CA SER A 25 -6.07 -3.52 -18.07
C SER A 25 -6.97 -3.59 -16.85
N MET A 26 -8.09 -2.88 -16.86
CA MET A 26 -9.08 -2.98 -15.78
C MET A 26 -9.70 -4.38 -15.69
N ILE A 27 -10.01 -5.00 -16.83
CA ILE A 27 -10.51 -6.39 -16.87
C ILE A 27 -9.44 -7.34 -16.32
N LYS A 28 -8.18 -7.18 -16.73
CA LYS A 28 -7.07 -8.00 -16.23
C LYS A 28 -6.86 -7.81 -14.73
N ARG A 29 -6.95 -6.58 -14.23
CA ARG A 29 -6.83 -6.28 -12.81
C ARG A 29 -7.86 -7.06 -12.00
N VAL A 30 -9.14 -6.98 -12.37
CA VAL A 30 -10.24 -7.69 -11.71
C VAL A 30 -10.03 -9.21 -11.71
N ALA A 31 -9.48 -9.77 -12.79
CA ALA A 31 -9.21 -11.20 -12.89
C ALA A 31 -7.95 -11.62 -12.11
N TYR A 32 -6.89 -10.84 -12.16
CA TYR A 32 -5.58 -11.25 -11.64
C TYR A 32 -5.41 -10.99 -10.14
N GLU A 33 -5.99 -9.94 -9.57
CA GLU A 33 -5.89 -9.69 -8.13
C GLU A 33 -6.34 -10.91 -7.29
N PRO A 34 -7.51 -11.53 -7.54
CA PRO A 34 -7.89 -12.76 -6.85
C PRO A 34 -6.96 -13.95 -7.14
N LEU A 35 -6.42 -14.06 -8.36
CA LEU A 35 -5.49 -15.14 -8.70
C LEU A 35 -4.18 -15.03 -7.95
N PHE A 36 -3.61 -13.80 -7.84
CA PHE A 36 -2.44 -13.54 -7.02
C PHE A 36 -2.70 -13.86 -5.55
N LEU A 37 -3.84 -13.42 -5.02
CA LEU A 37 -4.21 -13.69 -3.64
C LEU A 37 -4.33 -15.19 -3.37
N LYS A 38 -5.02 -15.92 -4.24
CA LYS A 38 -5.14 -17.38 -4.16
C LYS A 38 -3.77 -18.05 -4.20
N HIS A 39 -2.91 -17.65 -5.15
CA HIS A 39 -1.55 -18.19 -5.26
C HIS A 39 -0.77 -17.99 -3.95
N LEU A 40 -0.73 -16.77 -3.43
CA LEU A 40 0.02 -16.49 -2.20
C LEU A 40 -0.56 -17.21 -0.97
N ARG A 41 -1.88 -17.18 -0.78
CA ARG A 41 -2.51 -17.73 0.43
C ARG A 41 -2.67 -19.24 0.40
N ASP A 42 -3.07 -19.80 -0.75
CA ASP A 42 -3.48 -21.21 -0.83
C ASP A 42 -2.36 -22.10 -1.39
N GLU A 43 -1.68 -21.68 -2.44
CA GLU A 43 -0.62 -22.48 -3.06
C GLU A 43 0.71 -22.30 -2.32
N CYS A 44 1.08 -21.05 -1.97
CA CYS A 44 2.30 -20.77 -1.20
C CYS A 44 2.11 -20.85 0.31
N ASN A 45 0.87 -21.03 0.79
CA ASN A 45 0.50 -21.10 2.20
C ASN A 45 0.95 -19.87 3.04
N ILE A 46 0.84 -18.67 2.48
CA ILE A 46 1.20 -17.42 3.16
C ILE A 46 -0.10 -16.76 3.66
N LYS A 47 -0.60 -17.21 4.80
CA LYS A 47 -1.95 -16.83 5.30
C LYS A 47 -2.07 -15.37 5.72
N GLY A 48 -0.98 -14.71 6.11
CA GLY A 48 -0.95 -13.30 6.50
C GLY A 48 -1.17 -12.30 5.36
N VAL A 49 -1.27 -12.75 4.10
CA VAL A 49 -1.63 -11.86 2.99
C VAL A 49 -3.13 -11.62 2.99
N LYS A 50 -3.55 -10.35 3.10
CA LYS A 50 -4.97 -9.95 3.14
C LYS A 50 -5.52 -9.57 1.78
N LYS A 51 -4.74 -8.87 0.97
CA LYS A 51 -5.15 -8.36 -0.34
C LYS A 51 -3.93 -8.32 -1.27
N VAL A 52 -4.18 -8.45 -2.56
CA VAL A 52 -3.21 -8.10 -3.60
C VAL A 52 -3.86 -7.08 -4.52
N SER A 53 -3.16 -6.01 -4.81
CA SER A 53 -3.62 -4.96 -5.71
C SER A 53 -2.62 -4.75 -6.83
N LEU A 54 -3.12 -4.75 -8.05
CA LEU A 54 -2.33 -4.48 -9.24
C LEU A 54 -2.50 -3.01 -9.61
N HIS A 55 -1.60 -2.17 -9.08
CA HIS A 55 -1.64 -0.74 -9.30
C HIS A 55 -1.14 -0.39 -10.70
N GLU A 56 -1.84 0.49 -11.39
CA GLU A 56 -1.51 0.94 -12.73
C GLU A 56 -1.18 2.43 -12.78
N PRO A 57 0.07 2.81 -12.53
CA PRO A 57 0.45 4.17 -12.81
C PRO A 57 0.71 4.31 -14.32
N LEU A 58 -0.13 4.99 -15.04
CA LEU A 58 0.10 5.50 -16.40
C LEU A 58 0.14 4.48 -17.57
N THR A 59 0.49 3.22 -17.39
CA THR A 59 0.82 2.35 -18.53
C THR A 59 -0.14 1.20 -18.80
N GLY A 60 -1.09 0.92 -17.94
CA GLY A 60 -2.05 -0.18 -18.11
C GLY A 60 -1.43 -1.59 -18.16
N LEU A 61 -0.23 -1.78 -17.62
CA LEU A 61 0.54 -3.01 -17.79
C LEU A 61 0.74 -3.81 -16.51
N LEU A 62 0.04 -3.47 -15.43
CA LEU A 62 0.07 -4.20 -14.15
C LEU A 62 1.50 -4.39 -13.61
N ARG A 63 2.34 -3.37 -13.79
CA ARG A 63 3.77 -3.43 -13.44
C ARG A 63 4.02 -3.28 -11.96
N VAL A 64 3.10 -2.67 -11.24
CA VAL A 64 3.19 -2.48 -9.79
C VAL A 64 2.19 -3.40 -9.10
N THR A 65 2.70 -4.29 -8.27
CA THR A 65 1.91 -5.20 -7.44
C THR A 65 2.09 -4.80 -5.98
N VAL A 66 0.98 -4.54 -5.30
CA VAL A 66 0.98 -4.24 -3.87
C VAL A 66 0.40 -5.42 -3.12
N VAL A 67 1.15 -5.93 -2.17
CA VAL A 67 0.73 -7.03 -1.28
C VAL A 67 0.39 -6.43 0.08
N THR A 68 -0.86 -6.49 0.47
CA THR A 68 -1.31 -6.05 1.78
C THR A 68 -1.15 -7.20 2.77
N CYS A 69 -0.34 -6.97 3.78
CA CYS A 69 0.01 -7.93 4.82
C CYS A 69 -0.68 -7.57 6.14
N GLU A 70 -1.04 -8.58 6.93
CA GLU A 70 -1.48 -8.36 8.31
C GLU A 70 -0.36 -7.71 9.14
N GLU A 71 -0.74 -7.04 10.20
CA GLU A 71 0.18 -6.17 10.96
C GLU A 71 1.36 -6.92 11.57
N ASN A 72 1.13 -8.12 12.09
CA ASN A 72 2.16 -8.90 12.79
C ASN A 72 2.74 -10.04 11.93
N MET A 73 2.62 -9.93 10.60
CA MET A 73 3.16 -10.95 9.69
C MET A 73 4.67 -11.09 9.85
N PRO A 74 5.21 -12.31 10.04
CA PRO A 74 6.64 -12.52 10.16
C PRO A 74 7.41 -11.96 8.96
N HIS A 75 8.54 -11.31 9.20
CA HIS A 75 9.38 -10.71 8.16
C HIS A 75 9.77 -11.68 7.04
N THR A 76 10.03 -12.94 7.39
CA THR A 76 10.30 -14.01 6.42
C THR A 76 9.13 -14.27 5.49
N GLU A 77 7.90 -14.22 6.01
CA GLU A 77 6.67 -14.42 5.22
C GLU A 77 6.39 -13.22 4.32
N ILE A 78 6.72 -11.99 4.76
CA ILE A 78 6.64 -10.79 3.93
C ILE A 78 7.55 -10.96 2.70
N TRP A 79 8.80 -11.35 2.88
CA TRP A 79 9.71 -11.60 1.77
C TRP A 79 9.25 -12.77 0.88
N ARG A 80 8.74 -13.85 1.46
CA ARG A 80 8.15 -14.94 0.68
C ARG A 80 7.02 -14.45 -0.20
N SER A 81 6.15 -13.58 0.32
CA SER A 81 5.04 -13.01 -0.45
C SER A 81 5.53 -12.14 -1.61
N LEU A 82 6.54 -11.30 -1.38
CA LEU A 82 7.13 -10.45 -2.41
C LEU A 82 7.79 -11.26 -3.53
N TYR A 83 8.61 -12.26 -3.19
CA TYR A 83 9.24 -13.14 -4.17
C TYR A 83 8.20 -13.91 -4.99
N ASN A 84 7.22 -14.52 -4.33
CA ASN A 84 6.19 -15.29 -5.04
C ASN A 84 5.29 -14.38 -5.90
N ALA A 85 4.96 -13.17 -5.45
CA ALA A 85 4.23 -12.20 -6.27
C ALA A 85 5.04 -11.76 -7.50
N ALA A 86 6.35 -11.56 -7.37
CA ALA A 86 7.22 -11.12 -8.47
C ALA A 86 7.29 -12.15 -9.61
N PHE A 87 7.25 -13.44 -9.29
CA PHE A 87 7.44 -14.52 -10.26
C PHE A 87 6.16 -15.25 -10.66
N PHE A 88 5.03 -14.95 -10.05
CA PHE A 88 3.76 -15.63 -10.39
C PHE A 88 3.32 -15.37 -11.83
N LYS A 89 3.49 -14.14 -12.34
CA LYS A 89 3.20 -13.78 -13.73
C LYS A 89 4.32 -12.93 -14.32
N GLY A 90 4.98 -13.46 -15.35
CA GLY A 90 6.15 -12.82 -15.96
C GLY A 90 5.92 -11.44 -16.59
N ASP A 91 4.67 -11.11 -16.93
CA ASP A 91 4.29 -9.81 -17.51
C ASP A 91 3.80 -8.78 -16.49
N CYS A 92 3.64 -9.17 -15.22
CA CYS A 92 3.24 -8.32 -14.10
C CYS A 92 4.42 -8.08 -13.13
N SER A 93 4.20 -7.27 -12.11
CA SER A 93 5.02 -7.28 -10.88
C SER A 93 6.50 -6.88 -11.09
N LYS A 94 6.75 -5.88 -11.95
CA LYS A 94 8.10 -5.30 -12.04
C LYS A 94 8.51 -4.61 -10.75
N ILE A 95 7.56 -4.04 -10.04
CA ILE A 95 7.73 -3.47 -8.70
C ILE A 95 6.72 -4.15 -7.78
N CYS A 96 7.21 -4.81 -6.75
CA CYS A 96 6.39 -5.44 -5.71
C CYS A 96 6.58 -4.70 -4.40
N ILE A 97 5.49 -4.25 -3.78
CA ILE A 97 5.51 -3.49 -2.55
C ILE A 97 4.67 -4.21 -1.52
N ALA A 98 5.22 -4.54 -0.36
CA ALA A 98 4.45 -5.02 0.79
C ALA A 98 4.11 -3.85 1.71
N VAL A 99 2.85 -3.76 2.11
CA VAL A 99 2.33 -2.75 3.05
C VAL A 99 1.39 -3.40 4.05
N ASN A 100 1.05 -2.71 5.13
CA ASN A 100 0.00 -3.16 6.04
C ASN A 100 -1.37 -2.60 5.62
N GLU A 101 -2.43 -3.07 6.28
CA GLU A 101 -3.83 -2.74 5.96
C GLU A 101 -4.18 -1.27 6.17
N ASP A 102 -3.37 -0.52 6.92
CA ASP A 102 -3.53 0.92 7.15
C ASP A 102 -3.16 1.81 5.96
N ILE A 103 -2.55 1.24 4.92
CA ILE A 103 -2.15 1.97 3.71
C ILE A 103 -3.20 1.80 2.61
N ASP A 104 -3.73 2.92 2.12
CA ASP A 104 -4.59 2.91 0.93
C ASP A 104 -3.76 2.60 -0.32
N VAL A 105 -3.90 1.35 -0.79
CA VAL A 105 -3.13 0.84 -1.94
C VAL A 105 -3.53 1.44 -3.28
N ASP A 106 -4.69 2.07 -3.36
CA ASP A 106 -5.15 2.75 -4.58
C ASP A 106 -4.68 4.22 -4.64
N ASN A 107 -3.98 4.69 -3.59
CA ASN A 107 -3.41 6.02 -3.51
C ASN A 107 -1.87 5.97 -3.62
N ALA A 108 -1.35 6.50 -4.74
CA ALA A 108 0.09 6.52 -4.99
C ALA A 108 0.88 7.34 -3.94
N ASP A 109 0.29 8.42 -3.42
CA ASP A 109 0.94 9.23 -2.38
C ASP A 109 1.07 8.46 -1.07
N ALA A 110 0.05 7.66 -0.70
CA ALA A 110 0.10 6.80 0.48
C ALA A 110 1.15 5.68 0.32
N LEU A 111 1.27 5.08 -0.86
CA LEU A 111 2.31 4.10 -1.15
C LEU A 111 3.71 4.72 -1.07
N LEU A 112 3.90 5.90 -1.68
CA LEU A 112 5.19 6.60 -1.63
C LEU A 112 5.55 7.01 -0.20
N TRP A 113 4.56 7.45 0.58
CA TRP A 113 4.76 7.72 2.00
C TRP A 113 5.22 6.46 2.76
N ALA A 114 4.54 5.33 2.58
CA ALA A 114 4.90 4.08 3.23
C ALA A 114 6.35 3.66 2.89
N ILE A 115 6.73 3.74 1.62
CA ILE A 115 8.09 3.46 1.17
C ILE A 115 9.09 4.40 1.85
N SER A 116 8.79 5.71 1.89
CA SER A 116 9.72 6.71 2.41
C SER A 116 9.95 6.61 3.92
N TYR A 117 8.91 6.26 4.68
CA TYR A 117 8.97 6.28 6.15
C TYR A 117 9.16 4.90 6.79
N ARG A 118 8.75 3.83 6.11
CA ARG A 118 8.78 2.47 6.67
C ARG A 118 9.89 1.59 6.10
N SER A 119 10.51 1.97 4.99
CA SER A 119 11.56 1.17 4.37
C SER A 119 12.95 1.74 4.60
N ASN A 120 13.88 0.88 4.95
CA ASN A 120 15.31 1.19 4.89
C ASN A 120 15.85 0.65 3.56
N PRO A 121 16.34 1.49 2.64
CA PRO A 121 16.75 1.03 1.30
C PRO A 121 17.77 -0.10 1.29
N VAL A 122 18.67 -0.14 2.27
CA VAL A 122 19.68 -1.21 2.34
C VAL A 122 19.13 -2.53 2.84
N LYS A 123 18.12 -2.50 3.73
CA LYS A 123 17.59 -3.71 4.39
C LYS A 123 16.30 -4.20 3.77
N ASP A 124 15.47 -3.26 3.31
CA ASP A 124 14.08 -3.52 2.96
C ASP A 124 13.80 -3.39 1.46
N ILE A 125 14.84 -3.22 0.64
CA ILE A 125 14.74 -3.19 -0.82
C ILE A 125 15.68 -4.24 -1.40
N LYS A 126 15.16 -5.03 -2.36
CA LYS A 126 15.93 -6.03 -3.09
C LYS A 126 15.61 -5.97 -4.57
N THR A 127 16.61 -6.20 -5.39
CA THR A 127 16.45 -6.41 -6.83
C THR A 127 16.60 -7.89 -7.12
N VAL A 128 15.73 -8.42 -7.98
CA VAL A 128 15.79 -9.82 -8.42
C VAL A 128 15.85 -9.83 -9.93
N ASP A 129 16.89 -10.44 -10.45
CA ASP A 129 17.16 -10.56 -11.89
C ASP A 129 16.39 -11.73 -12.53
N PHE A 130 16.60 -11.93 -13.81
CA PHE A 130 16.10 -13.06 -14.60
C PHE A 130 14.59 -13.07 -14.84
N ARG A 131 13.97 -11.93 -15.07
CA ARG A 131 12.60 -11.86 -15.54
C ARG A 131 12.52 -11.41 -17.01
N GLY A 132 11.50 -11.87 -17.72
CA GLY A 132 11.19 -11.34 -19.05
C GLY A 132 10.70 -9.89 -18.97
N GLN A 133 11.00 -9.09 -20.01
CA GLN A 133 10.57 -7.69 -20.06
C GLN A 133 9.03 -7.52 -20.12
N GLY A 134 8.30 -8.57 -20.46
CA GLY A 134 6.83 -8.55 -20.57
C GLY A 134 6.33 -7.63 -21.70
N HIS A 135 5.06 -7.20 -21.60
CA HIS A 135 4.47 -6.27 -22.55
C HIS A 135 4.80 -4.82 -22.20
N GLY A 136 4.79 -3.95 -23.19
CA GLY A 136 5.00 -2.51 -23.05
C GLY A 136 6.27 -2.01 -23.71
N PRO A 137 6.63 -0.75 -23.49
CA PRO A 137 7.88 -0.20 -24.02
C PRO A 137 9.07 -1.02 -23.55
N LYS A 138 9.81 -1.56 -24.47
CA LYS A 138 11.02 -2.33 -24.21
C LYS A 138 12.24 -1.44 -24.34
N ARG A 139 13.31 -1.78 -23.62
CA ARG A 139 14.61 -1.18 -23.89
C ARG A 139 15.08 -1.58 -25.29
N GLU A 140 15.96 -0.78 -25.90
CA GLU A 140 16.41 -0.95 -27.29
C GLU A 140 17.02 -2.34 -27.59
N HIS A 141 17.61 -2.99 -26.61
CA HIS A 141 18.20 -4.32 -26.78
C HIS A 141 17.16 -5.40 -26.48
N SER A 142 16.56 -5.92 -27.55
CA SER A 142 15.68 -7.09 -27.45
C SER A 142 16.50 -8.31 -27.06
N GLY A 143 16.27 -8.87 -25.91
CA GLY A 143 16.95 -10.06 -25.42
C GLY A 143 17.63 -9.90 -24.06
N GLU A 144 17.76 -8.69 -23.56
CA GLU A 144 18.18 -8.48 -22.17
C GLU A 144 17.10 -8.92 -21.20
N GLU A 145 17.51 -9.63 -20.18
CA GLU A 145 16.67 -9.95 -19.03
C GLU A 145 16.34 -8.67 -18.27
N ASP A 146 15.14 -8.61 -17.72
CA ASP A 146 14.70 -7.52 -16.84
C ASP A 146 14.78 -7.98 -15.38
N SER A 147 14.59 -7.07 -14.44
CA SER A 147 14.61 -7.33 -13.02
C SER A 147 13.33 -6.87 -12.35
N SER A 148 13.04 -7.42 -11.18
CA SER A 148 11.96 -6.96 -10.29
C SER A 148 12.54 -6.26 -9.08
N LEU A 149 11.90 -5.16 -8.70
CA LEU A 149 12.19 -4.44 -7.47
C LEU A 149 11.21 -4.89 -6.38
N LEU A 150 11.72 -5.38 -5.28
CA LEU A 150 10.95 -5.82 -4.12
C LEU A 150 11.16 -4.83 -2.99
N ILE A 151 10.07 -4.32 -2.40
CA ILE A 151 10.10 -3.31 -1.36
C ILE A 151 9.24 -3.78 -0.19
N ASP A 152 9.84 -3.94 0.97
CA ASP A 152 9.13 -4.13 2.22
C ASP A 152 8.86 -2.77 2.87
N ALA A 153 7.65 -2.25 2.68
CA ALA A 153 7.15 -1.03 3.30
C ALA A 153 6.13 -1.32 4.42
N THR A 154 6.24 -2.49 5.05
CA THR A 154 5.44 -2.82 6.23
C THR A 154 6.02 -2.16 7.48
N MET A 155 5.24 -2.11 8.54
CA MET A 155 5.66 -1.59 9.83
C MET A 155 6.58 -2.61 10.52
N LYS A 156 7.82 -2.23 10.82
CA LYS A 156 8.84 -3.11 11.43
C LYS A 156 8.99 -2.91 12.92
N SER A 157 8.53 -1.80 13.43
CA SER A 157 8.57 -1.46 14.84
C SER A 157 7.37 -0.63 15.20
N GLN A 158 7.12 -0.47 16.48
CA GLN A 158 6.08 0.44 16.94
C GLN A 158 6.46 1.88 16.57
N MET A 159 5.90 2.34 15.46
CA MET A 159 6.02 3.74 15.06
C MET A 159 4.94 4.56 15.80
N PRO A 160 5.25 5.79 16.19
CA PRO A 160 4.21 6.70 16.66
C PRO A 160 3.16 6.90 15.57
N PRO A 161 1.90 7.13 15.92
CA PRO A 161 0.85 7.43 14.95
C PRO A 161 1.18 8.72 14.19
N LEU A 162 0.57 8.90 13.02
CA LEU A 162 0.65 10.16 12.32
C LEU A 162 0.12 11.28 13.22
N ALA A 163 0.85 12.39 13.31
CA ALA A 163 0.46 13.56 14.09
C ALA A 163 -0.67 14.33 13.40
N LEU A 164 -1.82 13.71 13.29
CA LEU A 164 -3.04 14.31 12.77
C LEU A 164 -3.95 14.75 13.92
N PRO A 165 -4.71 15.84 13.77
CA PRO A 165 -5.75 16.20 14.71
C PRO A 165 -6.79 15.06 14.82
N ALA A 166 -7.43 14.94 15.98
CA ALA A 166 -8.51 13.98 16.14
C ALA A 166 -9.63 14.24 15.12
N LYS A 167 -10.26 13.17 14.64
CA LYS A 167 -11.28 13.20 13.58
C LYS A 167 -12.35 14.26 13.81
N GLN A 168 -12.84 14.39 15.05
CA GLN A 168 -13.85 15.40 15.43
C GLN A 168 -13.39 16.83 15.15
N HIS A 169 -12.12 17.16 15.39
CA HIS A 169 -11.58 18.49 15.13
C HIS A 169 -11.43 18.76 13.65
N MET A 170 -11.04 17.75 12.87
CA MET A 170 -10.94 17.86 11.42
C MET A 170 -12.31 18.01 10.77
N GLN A 171 -13.32 17.28 11.25
CA GLN A 171 -14.70 17.44 10.81
C GLN A 171 -15.22 18.86 11.12
N ARG A 172 -15.00 19.34 12.34
CA ARG A 172 -15.40 20.71 12.70
C ARG A 172 -14.68 21.77 11.85
N ALA A 173 -13.42 21.57 11.57
CA ALA A 173 -12.68 22.47 10.66
C ALA A 173 -13.28 22.51 9.26
N MET A 174 -13.73 21.37 8.73
CA MET A 174 -14.43 21.32 7.42
C MET A 174 -15.78 22.05 7.46
N GLU A 175 -16.55 21.91 8.53
CA GLU A 175 -17.81 22.65 8.71
C GLU A 175 -17.56 24.17 8.72
N ILE A 176 -16.59 24.62 9.53
CA ILE A 176 -16.19 26.04 9.58
C ILE A 176 -15.74 26.53 8.22
N TRP A 177 -14.99 25.73 7.46
CA TRP A 177 -14.56 26.07 6.11
C TRP A 177 -15.76 26.34 5.20
N GLN A 178 -16.81 25.52 5.29
CA GLN A 178 -18.04 25.68 4.53
C GLN A 178 -18.86 26.89 5.02
N GLU A 179 -18.99 27.10 6.33
CA GLU A 179 -19.67 28.25 6.94
C GLU A 179 -19.06 29.56 6.48
N LEU A 180 -17.75 29.60 6.29
CA LEU A 180 -17.02 30.78 5.81
C LEU A 180 -17.10 30.99 4.28
N GLY A 181 -17.75 30.07 3.55
CA GLY A 181 -17.88 30.15 2.10
C GLY A 181 -16.55 30.07 1.35
N LEU A 182 -15.55 29.38 1.95
CA LEU A 182 -14.23 29.22 1.34
C LEU A 182 -14.28 28.22 0.16
N PRO A 183 -13.30 28.24 -0.76
CA PRO A 183 -13.27 27.37 -1.93
C PRO A 183 -13.44 25.88 -1.57
N LYS A 184 -14.15 25.12 -2.41
CA LYS A 184 -14.39 23.69 -2.20
C LYS A 184 -13.07 22.95 -2.04
N LEU A 185 -12.93 22.25 -0.92
CA LEU A 185 -11.80 21.36 -0.69
C LEU A 185 -11.98 20.04 -1.45
N ASN A 186 -10.94 19.58 -2.10
CA ASN A 186 -10.89 18.24 -2.71
C ASN A 186 -10.12 17.30 -1.79
N VAL A 187 -10.71 17.02 -0.63
CA VAL A 187 -10.10 16.16 0.37
C VAL A 187 -10.41 14.70 0.03
N LYS A 188 -9.37 13.89 -0.14
CA LYS A 188 -9.51 12.44 -0.32
C LYS A 188 -9.77 11.79 1.04
N SER A 189 -10.69 10.84 1.09
CA SER A 189 -10.97 10.03 2.27
C SER A 189 -10.10 8.76 2.24
N PRO A 190 -9.60 8.27 3.37
CA PRO A 190 -9.47 8.96 4.64
C PRO A 190 -8.21 9.84 4.64
N TRP A 191 -8.36 11.09 5.03
CA TRP A 191 -7.26 12.01 5.35
C TRP A 191 -6.11 12.00 4.33
N HIS A 192 -6.39 12.30 3.05
CA HIS A 192 -5.42 12.27 1.94
C HIS A 192 -4.82 10.89 1.65
N GLY A 193 -5.54 9.82 1.96
CA GLY A 193 -5.12 8.45 1.71
C GLY A 193 -4.28 7.84 2.84
N TYR A 194 -4.17 8.51 3.97
CA TYR A 194 -3.56 7.93 5.17
C TYR A 194 -4.66 7.42 6.09
N SER A 195 -4.59 6.16 6.47
CA SER A 195 -5.39 5.64 7.56
C SER A 195 -4.81 6.16 8.87
N LEU A 196 -5.67 6.55 9.79
CA LEU A 196 -5.23 6.87 11.15
C LEU A 196 -4.83 5.59 11.90
N GLY A 197 -5.30 4.41 11.44
CA GLY A 197 -5.01 3.13 12.08
C GLY A 197 -5.41 3.09 13.56
N ALA A 198 -5.23 1.95 14.18
CA ALA A 198 -5.22 1.84 15.63
C ALA A 198 -3.79 2.11 16.14
N TRP A 199 -3.66 2.78 17.28
CA TRP A 199 -2.36 3.04 17.89
C TRP A 199 -2.32 2.57 19.35
N HIS A 200 -1.12 2.43 19.89
CA HIS A 200 -0.96 2.03 21.29
C HIS A 200 -1.51 3.12 22.23
N GLU A 201 -2.24 2.72 23.28
CA GLU A 201 -2.90 3.64 24.22
C GLU A 201 -1.95 4.65 24.89
N ILE A 202 -0.65 4.33 24.94
CA ILE A 202 0.36 5.23 25.51
C ILE A 202 0.45 6.56 24.76
N TRP A 203 0.17 6.57 23.47
CA TRP A 203 0.17 7.78 22.64
C TRP A 203 -1.03 8.66 22.94
N ASP A 204 -2.20 8.03 23.18
CA ASP A 204 -3.41 8.76 23.58
C ASP A 204 -3.22 9.38 24.98
N ALA A 205 -2.72 8.61 25.92
CA ALA A 205 -2.37 9.11 27.24
C ALA A 205 -1.31 10.23 27.21
N ALA A 206 -0.34 10.16 26.30
CA ALA A 206 0.64 11.23 26.10
C ALA A 206 -0.03 12.50 25.55
N GLY A 207 -0.96 12.36 24.61
CA GLY A 207 -1.77 13.47 24.09
C GLY A 207 -2.61 14.15 25.18
N GLN A 208 -3.28 13.38 26.01
CA GLN A 208 -4.08 13.89 27.15
C GLN A 208 -3.21 14.63 28.17
N ARG A 209 -2.03 14.09 28.52
CA ARG A 209 -1.08 14.79 29.39
C ARG A 209 -0.58 16.10 28.78
N ALA A 210 -0.29 16.09 27.47
CA ALA A 210 0.14 17.30 26.78
C ALA A 210 -0.98 18.37 26.79
N ALA A 211 -2.21 17.99 26.49
CA ALA A 211 -3.37 18.88 26.56
C ALA A 211 -3.59 19.47 27.95
N ALA A 212 -3.27 18.70 29.00
CA ALA A 212 -3.31 19.13 30.40
C ALA A 212 -2.06 19.95 30.84
N GLY A 213 -1.13 20.24 29.94
CA GLY A 213 0.10 21.00 30.24
C GLY A 213 1.18 20.21 30.99
N LYS A 214 1.07 18.88 31.07
CA LYS A 214 2.00 18.01 31.81
C LYS A 214 3.24 17.60 30.97
N TYR A 215 3.90 18.56 30.37
CA TYR A 215 4.99 18.30 29.40
C TYR A 215 6.21 17.61 30.02
N LEU A 216 6.59 17.97 31.27
CA LEU A 216 7.72 17.35 31.96
C LEU A 216 7.47 15.86 32.26
N GLU A 217 6.23 15.51 32.60
CA GLU A 217 5.83 14.13 32.81
C GLU A 217 5.94 13.34 31.51
N ASN A 218 5.44 13.88 30.38
CA ASN A 218 5.61 13.27 29.08
C ASN A 218 7.07 13.06 28.71
N GLY A 219 7.94 14.06 28.95
CA GLY A 219 9.36 13.95 28.67
C GLY A 219 10.03 12.80 29.46
N ARG A 220 9.69 12.63 30.71
CA ARG A 220 10.21 11.52 31.55
C ARG A 220 9.73 10.17 31.06
N ILE A 221 8.45 10.05 30.70
CA ILE A 221 7.88 8.80 30.16
C ILE A 221 8.52 8.47 28.82
N SER A 222 8.66 9.45 27.93
CA SER A 222 9.30 9.24 26.61
C SER A 222 10.76 8.80 26.74
N ALA A 223 11.52 9.39 27.68
CA ALA A 223 12.90 8.98 27.95
C ALA A 223 12.98 7.52 28.46
N LYS A 224 12.04 7.11 29.31
CA LYS A 224 11.96 5.74 29.79
C LYS A 224 11.62 4.76 28.67
N LEU A 225 10.64 5.09 27.81
CA LEU A 225 10.25 4.29 26.67
C LEU A 225 11.36 4.14 25.62
N ALA A 226 12.19 5.16 25.44
CA ALA A 226 13.33 5.09 24.54
C ALA A 226 14.37 4.03 24.97
N VAL A 227 14.44 3.74 26.27
CA VAL A 227 15.35 2.73 26.83
C VAL A 227 14.68 1.35 26.92
N GLU A 228 13.45 1.28 27.38
CA GLU A 228 12.76 0.02 27.69
C GLU A 228 11.94 -0.53 26.51
N GLY A 229 11.65 0.30 25.51
CA GLY A 229 10.73 -0.03 24.43
C GLY A 229 9.26 -0.01 24.86
N LEU A 230 8.36 -0.15 23.88
CA LEU A 230 6.92 -0.29 24.12
C LEU A 230 6.56 -1.77 24.31
N LYS A 231 5.72 -2.04 25.27
CA LYS A 231 5.10 -3.37 25.40
C LYS A 231 3.97 -3.51 24.37
N PRO A 232 3.76 -4.68 23.77
CA PRO A 232 2.81 -4.87 22.66
C PRO A 232 1.33 -4.90 23.10
N GLU A 233 0.95 -4.16 24.12
CA GLU A 233 -0.39 -4.24 24.70
C GLU A 233 -1.23 -3.00 24.40
N THR A 234 -2.49 -3.23 24.10
CA THR A 234 -3.65 -2.31 23.98
C THR A 234 -3.53 -1.22 22.90
N LYS A 235 -4.28 -1.40 21.84
CA LYS A 235 -4.47 -0.42 20.75
C LYS A 235 -5.72 0.42 21.03
N VAL A 236 -5.70 1.63 20.51
CA VAL A 236 -6.80 2.59 20.56
C VAL A 236 -7.16 2.95 19.12
N ASP A 237 -8.42 2.86 18.78
CA ASP A 237 -8.91 3.29 17.47
C ASP A 237 -8.89 4.82 17.34
N PRO A 238 -8.91 5.35 16.10
CA PRO A 238 -8.88 6.79 15.84
C PRO A 238 -10.01 7.60 16.51
N ASP A 239 -11.08 6.97 16.92
CA ASP A 239 -12.19 7.59 17.65
C ASP A 239 -12.01 7.57 19.17
N GLY A 240 -10.90 7.02 19.67
CA GLY A 240 -10.58 6.92 21.09
C GLY A 240 -11.20 5.68 21.78
N SER A 241 -11.89 4.80 21.06
CA SER A 241 -12.32 3.51 21.57
C SER A 241 -11.12 2.54 21.68
N LYS A 242 -11.24 1.55 22.55
CA LYS A 242 -10.25 0.46 22.56
C LYS A 242 -10.50 -0.45 21.37
N ALA A 243 -9.47 -0.70 20.57
CA ALA A 243 -9.57 -1.67 19.48
C ALA A 243 -10.01 -3.02 20.07
N SER A 244 -11.10 -3.58 19.55
CA SER A 244 -11.57 -4.91 19.91
C SER A 244 -10.46 -5.88 19.57
N GLY A 245 -9.80 -6.45 20.59
CA GLY A 245 -8.91 -7.57 20.37
C GLY A 245 -9.71 -8.68 19.70
N ASP A 246 -9.23 -9.19 18.59
CA ASP A 246 -9.73 -10.45 18.04
C ASP A 246 -9.59 -11.49 19.15
N GLU A 247 -10.70 -11.86 19.78
CA GLU A 247 -10.78 -13.06 20.58
C GLU A 247 -10.52 -14.22 19.62
N ALA A 248 -9.26 -14.63 19.57
CA ALA A 248 -8.87 -15.86 18.92
C ALA A 248 -9.48 -17.03 19.68
N THR A 249 -10.54 -17.59 19.15
CA THR A 249 -10.97 -18.97 19.42
C THR A 249 -10.38 -19.91 18.40
#